data_7c3aed56d9e0989aa6b0b27b8e095478
#
_entry.id   7c3aed56d9e0989aa6b0b27b8e095478
#
_cell.length_a   1.000
_cell.length_b   1.000
_cell.length_c   1.000
_cell.angle_alpha   90.00
_cell.angle_beta   90.00
_cell.angle_gamma   90.00
#
_symmetry.space_group_name_H-M   'P 1'
#
loop_
_entity.id
_entity.type
_entity.pdbx_description
1 polymer ?
#
loop_
_entity_poly.entity_id
_entity_poly.type
_entity_poly.pdbx_seq_one_letter_code
_entity_poly.pdbx_strand_id
1 'polypeptide(L)'
;TTAGAGGAVSISAGVGAKAAGGAVTVTSGKGTATSSGGVTVATADGGTAGVSGDMLLKTGTTTAGNSGSYTVTTGAAVGGLAGTISMTVGTGDQAAGGSAMTLTAGEGSAGDGGAMTLTAGESTAAALSSTGGDVTVTAGKGSGTTAGAGGAVSISAGVGAKAAGGAVT
;
A
#
# COMPACT_ATOMS: atom_id res chain seq x y z
N THR A 1 11.59 39.25 10.82
CA THR A 1 11.99 37.90 11.27
C THR A 1 12.41 37.11 10.07
N THR A 2 13.69 36.76 9.94
CA THR A 2 14.18 35.79 8.94
C THR A 2 13.55 34.45 9.25
N ALA A 3 12.66 33.97 8.36
CA ALA A 3 12.05 32.66 8.46
C ALA A 3 13.15 31.61 8.25
N GLY A 4 13.57 30.95 9.32
CA GLY A 4 14.51 29.82 9.27
C GLY A 4 13.76 28.51 9.05
N ALA A 5 14.36 27.56 8.32
CA ALA A 5 13.84 26.20 8.23
C ALA A 5 13.88 25.51 9.58
N GLY A 6 12.92 24.64 9.87
CA GLY A 6 12.91 23.78 11.05
C GLY A 6 14.08 22.79 11.05
N GLY A 7 14.50 22.33 12.24
CA GLY A 7 15.54 21.32 12.37
C GLY A 7 15.06 19.92 11.94
N ALA A 8 15.97 19.10 11.41
CA ALA A 8 15.70 17.71 11.06
C ALA A 8 15.85 16.77 12.27
N VAL A 9 15.07 15.69 12.32
CA VAL A 9 15.27 14.54 13.19
C VAL A 9 15.74 13.36 12.34
N SER A 10 16.85 12.69 12.73
CA SER A 10 17.37 11.51 12.05
C SER A 10 17.52 10.37 13.05
N ILE A 11 16.94 9.21 12.73
CA ILE A 11 17.06 7.98 13.53
C ILE A 11 17.70 6.93 12.65
N SER A 12 18.89 6.45 13.00
CA SER A 12 19.61 5.42 12.24
C SER A 12 20.25 4.40 13.17
N ALA A 13 20.18 3.13 12.80
CA ALA A 13 20.92 2.07 13.46
C ALA A 13 22.37 2.01 12.95
N GLY A 14 23.24 1.32 13.70
CA GLY A 14 24.66 1.22 13.38
C GLY A 14 24.95 0.37 12.15
N VAL A 15 26.05 0.71 11.48
CA VAL A 15 26.57 -0.05 10.32
C VAL A 15 27.35 -1.26 10.79
N GLY A 16 27.10 -2.43 10.23
CA GLY A 16 27.91 -3.64 10.41
C GLY A 16 29.01 -3.75 9.34
N ALA A 17 30.27 -3.56 9.68
CA ALA A 17 31.37 -3.58 8.71
C ALA A 17 31.69 -4.99 8.18
N LYS A 18 31.43 -6.05 8.97
CA LYS A 18 31.67 -7.49 8.64
C LYS A 18 30.54 -8.40 9.09
N ALA A 19 29.42 -7.83 9.48
CA ALA A 19 28.21 -8.50 9.94
C ALA A 19 26.98 -7.71 9.53
N ALA A 20 25.79 -8.20 9.89
CA ALA A 20 24.56 -7.46 9.66
C ALA A 20 24.56 -6.09 10.37
N GLY A 21 23.95 -5.10 9.78
CA GLY A 21 23.67 -3.80 10.42
C GLY A 21 22.69 -3.92 11.58
N GLY A 22 22.61 -2.90 12.41
CA GLY A 22 21.65 -2.81 13.51
C GLY A 22 20.21 -2.67 13.02
N ALA A 23 19.24 -3.09 13.85
CA ALA A 23 17.82 -2.91 13.58
C ALA A 23 17.27 -1.63 14.21
N VAL A 24 16.25 -1.01 13.62
CA VAL A 24 15.38 -0.02 14.25
C VAL A 24 14.02 -0.66 14.47
N THR A 25 13.53 -0.62 15.74
CA THR A 25 12.21 -1.16 16.10
C THR A 25 11.36 -0.09 16.75
N VAL A 26 10.14 0.10 16.29
CA VAL A 26 9.14 1.01 16.88
C VAL A 26 7.92 0.19 17.27
N THR A 27 7.60 0.12 18.55
CA THR A 27 6.48 -0.67 19.09
C THR A 27 5.74 0.15 20.14
N SER A 28 4.42 0.18 20.06
CA SER A 28 3.58 0.81 21.08
C SER A 28 3.49 -0.04 22.35
N GLY A 29 2.99 0.54 23.43
CA GLY A 29 2.84 -0.14 24.73
C GLY A 29 1.72 -1.18 24.71
N LYS A 30 1.96 -2.33 25.36
CA LYS A 30 0.94 -3.37 25.59
C LYS A 30 0.01 -2.94 26.73
N GLY A 31 -1.31 -3.03 26.55
CA GLY A 31 -2.28 -3.00 27.64
C GLY A 31 -2.44 -4.39 28.24
N THR A 32 -2.32 -4.52 29.57
CA THR A 32 -2.50 -5.81 30.25
C THR A 32 -3.92 -6.11 30.67
N ALA A 33 -4.73 -5.07 30.89
CA ALA A 33 -6.13 -5.18 31.28
C ALA A 33 -7.10 -4.50 30.28
N THR A 34 -6.57 -3.71 29.34
CA THR A 34 -7.34 -2.96 28.36
C THR A 34 -6.60 -2.92 27.02
N SER A 35 -6.93 -1.98 26.13
CA SER A 35 -6.34 -1.83 24.81
C SER A 35 -4.83 -1.45 24.86
N SER A 36 -4.09 -1.88 23.88
CA SER A 36 -2.71 -1.40 23.63
C SER A 36 -2.71 0.05 23.07
N GLY A 37 -1.56 0.70 23.12
CA GLY A 37 -1.35 1.98 22.47
C GLY A 37 -1.35 1.89 20.94
N GLY A 38 -1.52 3.02 20.26
CA GLY A 38 -1.36 3.14 18.81
C GLY A 38 0.05 3.62 18.41
N VAL A 39 0.40 3.46 17.14
CA VAL A 39 1.53 4.12 16.48
C VAL A 39 0.98 4.96 15.34
N THR A 40 1.33 6.25 15.30
CA THR A 40 0.95 7.16 14.22
C THR A 40 2.21 7.69 13.55
N VAL A 41 2.28 7.54 12.23
CA VAL A 41 3.32 8.13 11.38
C VAL A 41 2.62 8.98 10.33
N ALA A 42 2.83 10.28 10.34
CA ALA A 42 2.16 11.22 9.44
C ALA A 42 3.11 12.39 9.09
N THR A 43 2.96 12.94 7.89
CA THR A 43 3.51 14.24 7.53
C THR A 43 2.58 15.34 8.02
N ALA A 44 3.13 16.50 8.36
CA ALA A 44 2.33 17.64 8.77
C ALA A 44 1.57 18.24 7.56
N ASP A 45 0.50 18.97 7.86
CA ASP A 45 -0.24 19.73 6.86
C ASP A 45 0.65 20.81 6.22
N GLY A 46 0.44 21.07 4.94
CA GLY A 46 1.07 22.20 4.25
C GLY A 46 0.57 23.52 4.81
N GLY A 47 1.44 24.54 4.78
CA GLY A 47 1.03 25.93 5.09
C GLY A 47 0.15 26.52 3.98
N THR A 48 -0.29 27.76 4.17
CA THR A 48 -1.25 28.48 3.29
C THR A 48 -0.83 28.54 1.80
N ALA A 49 0.45 28.42 1.48
CA ALA A 49 0.99 28.47 0.11
C ALA A 49 2.02 27.34 -0.14
N GLY A 50 1.93 26.24 0.61
CA GLY A 50 2.86 25.12 0.50
C GLY A 50 2.14 23.79 0.24
N VAL A 51 2.92 22.74 -0.01
CA VAL A 51 2.45 21.36 -0.09
C VAL A 51 2.82 20.62 1.21
N SER A 52 2.11 19.56 1.54
CA SER A 52 2.52 18.65 2.62
C SER A 52 3.77 17.87 2.22
N GLY A 53 4.52 17.36 3.21
CA GLY A 53 5.68 16.52 2.95
C GLY A 53 5.30 15.15 2.38
N ASP A 54 6.25 14.52 1.68
CA ASP A 54 6.10 13.14 1.20
C ASP A 54 6.34 12.13 2.34
N MET A 55 5.67 10.98 2.29
CA MET A 55 5.99 9.81 3.08
C MET A 55 6.56 8.72 2.17
N LEU A 56 7.81 8.31 2.39
CA LEU A 56 8.48 7.27 1.61
C LEU A 56 8.81 6.07 2.49
N LEU A 57 8.21 4.91 2.19
CA LEU A 57 8.50 3.62 2.82
C LEU A 57 9.04 2.67 1.75
N LYS A 58 10.31 2.27 1.87
CA LYS A 58 10.96 1.39 0.89
C LYS A 58 11.99 0.48 1.55
N THR A 59 12.23 -0.67 0.98
CA THR A 59 13.39 -1.52 1.29
C THR A 59 14.62 -1.05 0.50
N GLY A 60 15.82 -1.40 1.01
CA GLY A 60 17.07 -1.08 0.34
C GLY A 60 17.28 -1.91 -0.94
N THR A 61 18.21 -1.44 -1.77
CA THR A 61 18.70 -2.19 -2.94
C THR A 61 19.86 -3.11 -2.55
N THR A 62 20.10 -4.15 -3.34
CA THR A 62 21.24 -5.06 -3.17
C THR A 62 21.99 -5.19 -4.49
N THR A 63 23.29 -5.46 -4.43
CA THR A 63 24.13 -5.74 -5.60
C THR A 63 24.27 -7.23 -5.86
N ALA A 64 23.99 -8.08 -4.87
CA ALA A 64 23.98 -9.53 -4.97
C ALA A 64 23.03 -10.11 -3.92
N GLY A 65 22.14 -11.00 -4.34
CA GLY A 65 21.10 -11.57 -3.49
C GLY A 65 19.77 -10.81 -3.57
N ASN A 66 18.82 -11.19 -2.71
CA ASN A 66 17.47 -10.63 -2.71
C ASN A 66 17.39 -9.35 -1.89
N SER A 67 16.57 -8.40 -2.31
CA SER A 67 16.19 -7.24 -1.49
C SER A 67 15.26 -7.68 -0.33
N GLY A 68 15.12 -6.83 0.69
CA GLY A 68 14.19 -7.06 1.79
C GLY A 68 12.73 -7.02 1.34
N SER A 69 11.85 -7.68 2.11
CA SER A 69 10.40 -7.66 1.89
C SER A 69 9.76 -6.46 2.60
N TYR A 70 8.67 -5.94 2.04
CA TYR A 70 7.75 -5.01 2.69
C TYR A 70 6.43 -5.72 2.97
N THR A 71 6.06 -5.85 4.24
CA THR A 71 4.88 -6.62 4.66
C THR A 71 3.95 -5.75 5.51
N VAL A 72 2.67 -5.71 5.16
CA VAL A 72 1.60 -5.05 5.92
C VAL A 72 0.55 -6.08 6.32
N THR A 73 0.35 -6.29 7.61
CA THR A 73 -0.61 -7.26 8.15
C THR A 73 -1.38 -6.70 9.34
N THR A 74 -2.60 -7.12 9.53
CA THR A 74 -3.35 -6.93 10.77
C THR A 74 -3.26 -8.19 11.63
N GLY A 75 -3.33 -8.02 12.94
CA GLY A 75 -3.32 -9.16 13.89
C GLY A 75 -4.60 -9.99 13.80
N ALA A 76 -4.49 -11.26 14.15
CA ALA A 76 -5.66 -12.11 14.33
C ALA A 76 -6.46 -11.68 15.57
N ALA A 77 -7.78 -11.84 15.52
CA ALA A 77 -8.67 -11.61 16.64
C ALA A 77 -9.31 -12.92 17.11
N VAL A 78 -9.46 -13.07 18.42
CA VAL A 78 -10.19 -14.17 19.04
C VAL A 78 -11.47 -13.58 19.64
N GLY A 79 -12.64 -14.07 19.22
CA GLY A 79 -13.94 -13.55 19.64
C GLY A 79 -14.34 -12.18 19.08
N GLY A 80 -13.64 -11.71 18.02
CA GLY A 80 -13.90 -10.44 17.36
C GLY A 80 -13.44 -10.44 15.90
N LEU A 81 -13.57 -9.29 15.23
CA LEU A 81 -13.07 -9.11 13.86
C LEU A 81 -11.60 -8.64 13.87
N ALA A 82 -10.81 -9.13 12.94
CA ALA A 82 -9.47 -8.60 12.66
C ALA A 82 -9.57 -7.14 12.18
N GLY A 83 -8.49 -6.37 12.35
CA GLY A 83 -8.42 -5.00 11.88
C GLY A 83 -8.48 -4.90 10.35
N THR A 84 -8.90 -3.75 9.84
CA THR A 84 -8.96 -3.46 8.39
C THR A 84 -7.64 -2.85 7.90
N ILE A 85 -7.22 -3.19 6.67
CA ILE A 85 -6.23 -2.44 5.91
C ILE A 85 -6.99 -1.54 4.93
N SER A 86 -6.80 -0.20 5.03
CA SER A 86 -7.42 0.77 4.14
C SER A 86 -6.35 1.62 3.45
N MET A 87 -6.40 1.68 2.12
CA MET A 87 -5.53 2.54 1.32
C MET A 87 -6.42 3.45 0.45
N THR A 88 -6.36 4.75 0.68
CA THR A 88 -7.22 5.73 0.01
C THR A 88 -6.39 6.92 -0.46
N VAL A 89 -6.56 7.31 -1.71
CA VAL A 89 -6.03 8.57 -2.23
C VAL A 89 -7.00 9.68 -1.88
N GLY A 90 -6.51 10.78 -1.30
CA GLY A 90 -7.32 11.94 -0.91
C GLY A 90 -7.99 12.60 -2.11
N THR A 91 -9.04 13.37 -1.85
CA THR A 91 -9.73 14.17 -2.86
C THR A 91 -8.91 15.40 -3.24
N GLY A 92 -8.94 15.78 -4.52
CA GLY A 92 -8.41 17.02 -5.04
C GLY A 92 -9.53 17.85 -5.70
N ASP A 93 -9.41 19.17 -5.66
CA ASP A 93 -10.37 20.12 -6.24
C ASP A 93 -9.84 20.82 -7.51
N GLN A 94 -8.65 20.41 -7.99
CA GLN A 94 -8.06 20.95 -9.20
C GLN A 94 -8.76 20.45 -10.47
N ALA A 95 -8.88 21.33 -11.48
CA ALA A 95 -9.47 21.00 -12.78
C ALA A 95 -8.71 19.88 -13.54
N ALA A 96 -7.47 19.59 -13.14
CA ALA A 96 -6.68 18.48 -13.69
C ALA A 96 -7.15 17.08 -13.27
N GLY A 97 -8.07 16.98 -12.31
CA GLY A 97 -8.63 15.72 -11.84
C GLY A 97 -7.99 15.17 -10.56
N GLY A 98 -8.38 13.97 -10.17
CA GLY A 98 -7.87 13.26 -8.99
C GLY A 98 -6.52 12.59 -9.24
N SER A 99 -5.79 12.29 -8.16
CA SER A 99 -4.53 11.56 -8.22
C SER A 99 -4.73 10.04 -8.34
N ALA A 100 -3.76 9.35 -8.92
CA ALA A 100 -3.82 7.91 -9.14
C ALA A 100 -3.32 7.10 -7.93
N MET A 101 -3.85 5.88 -7.78
CA MET A 101 -3.25 4.79 -7.02
C MET A 101 -2.70 3.75 -8.01
N THR A 102 -1.43 3.39 -7.88
CA THR A 102 -0.78 2.43 -8.80
C THR A 102 -0.20 1.25 -8.00
N LEU A 103 -0.53 0.02 -8.43
CA LEU A 103 0.06 -1.22 -7.93
C LEU A 103 0.72 -1.93 -9.10
N THR A 104 2.03 -2.22 -8.99
CA THR A 104 2.80 -2.85 -10.07
C THR A 104 3.67 -3.96 -9.48
N ALA A 105 3.59 -5.16 -10.05
CA ALA A 105 4.51 -6.24 -9.74
C ALA A 105 5.87 -6.01 -10.42
N GLY A 106 6.93 -6.65 -9.90
CA GLY A 106 8.29 -6.46 -10.38
C GLY A 106 8.52 -7.03 -11.79
N GLU A 107 9.37 -6.39 -12.57
CA GLU A 107 9.86 -6.90 -13.84
C GLU A 107 10.92 -7.98 -13.61
N GLY A 108 10.91 -9.05 -14.40
CA GLY A 108 11.96 -10.04 -14.48
C GLY A 108 12.82 -9.80 -15.73
N SER A 109 14.04 -9.26 -15.57
CA SER A 109 14.93 -8.97 -16.69
C SER A 109 15.68 -10.20 -17.24
N ALA A 110 15.76 -11.28 -16.46
CA ALA A 110 16.43 -12.53 -16.80
C ALA A 110 15.58 -13.78 -16.55
N GLY A 111 14.32 -13.61 -16.20
CA GLY A 111 13.35 -14.67 -15.90
C GLY A 111 11.94 -14.13 -15.98
N ASP A 112 10.99 -14.87 -15.42
CA ASP A 112 9.58 -14.49 -15.41
C ASP A 112 9.33 -13.23 -14.58
N GLY A 113 8.35 -12.42 -14.99
CA GLY A 113 7.85 -11.27 -14.23
C GLY A 113 7.13 -11.70 -12.95
N GLY A 114 7.07 -10.82 -11.96
CA GLY A 114 6.35 -11.05 -10.71
C GLY A 114 4.84 -11.10 -10.92
N ALA A 115 4.15 -11.95 -10.16
CA ALA A 115 2.70 -12.03 -10.15
C ALA A 115 2.07 -11.00 -9.21
N MET A 116 0.88 -10.52 -9.55
CA MET A 116 -0.02 -9.81 -8.64
C MET A 116 -1.25 -10.69 -8.37
N THR A 117 -1.53 -10.95 -7.09
CA THR A 117 -2.67 -11.80 -6.69
C THR A 117 -3.61 -11.02 -5.78
N LEU A 118 -4.90 -11.00 -6.13
CA LEU A 118 -5.98 -10.46 -5.29
C LEU A 118 -6.91 -11.62 -4.92
N THR A 119 -7.04 -11.93 -3.64
CA THR A 119 -7.87 -13.01 -3.15
C THR A 119 -8.76 -12.52 -2.01
N ALA A 120 -10.04 -12.72 -2.13
CA ALA A 120 -10.99 -12.46 -1.05
C ALA A 120 -10.89 -13.54 0.04
N GLY A 121 -11.36 -13.23 1.24
CA GLY A 121 -11.29 -14.13 2.39
C GLY A 121 -12.17 -15.37 2.21
N GLU A 122 -11.64 -16.52 2.61
CA GLU A 122 -12.40 -17.76 2.70
C GLU A 122 -13.25 -17.79 3.97
N SER A 123 -14.43 -18.36 3.89
CA SER A 123 -15.20 -18.75 5.08
C SER A 123 -15.00 -20.23 5.38
N THR A 124 -14.39 -20.52 6.52
CA THR A 124 -14.20 -21.90 7.03
C THR A 124 -15.26 -22.30 8.07
N ALA A 125 -16.24 -21.45 8.31
CA ALA A 125 -17.29 -21.73 9.29
C ALA A 125 -18.20 -22.88 8.82
N ALA A 126 -18.39 -23.89 9.64
CA ALA A 126 -19.31 -24.99 9.39
C ALA A 126 -20.79 -24.61 9.62
N ALA A 127 -21.13 -23.36 9.78
CA ALA A 127 -22.48 -22.87 9.95
C ALA A 127 -23.28 -22.96 8.64
N LEU A 128 -24.61 -23.16 8.75
CA LEU A 128 -25.51 -23.49 7.63
C LEU A 128 -25.64 -22.40 6.54
N SER A 129 -25.00 -21.23 6.69
CA SER A 129 -25.08 -20.13 5.73
C SER A 129 -23.87 -19.21 5.87
N SER A 130 -22.69 -19.68 5.50
CA SER A 130 -21.47 -18.86 5.45
C SER A 130 -20.98 -18.71 4.01
N THR A 131 -20.74 -17.47 3.56
CA THR A 131 -20.24 -17.15 2.23
C THR A 131 -18.83 -16.59 2.32
N GLY A 132 -17.98 -16.88 1.33
CA GLY A 132 -16.68 -16.22 1.17
C GLY A 132 -16.84 -14.72 0.87
N GLY A 133 -15.76 -13.97 1.01
CA GLY A 133 -15.74 -12.54 0.67
C GLY A 133 -15.75 -12.31 -0.84
N ASP A 134 -16.18 -11.13 -1.26
CA ASP A 134 -16.22 -10.71 -2.67
C ASP A 134 -14.95 -9.92 -3.05
N VAL A 135 -14.56 -10.01 -4.33
CA VAL A 135 -13.66 -9.05 -4.99
C VAL A 135 -14.50 -8.16 -5.90
N THR A 136 -14.61 -6.88 -5.57
CA THR A 136 -15.38 -5.92 -6.36
C THR A 136 -14.45 -4.90 -7.03
N VAL A 137 -14.55 -4.77 -8.36
CA VAL A 137 -13.83 -3.76 -9.14
C VAL A 137 -14.84 -2.86 -9.82
N THR A 138 -14.83 -1.56 -9.48
CA THR A 138 -15.79 -0.59 -10.01
C THR A 138 -15.07 0.64 -10.55
N ALA A 139 -15.37 1.02 -11.77
CA ALA A 139 -14.89 2.27 -12.36
C ALA A 139 -15.65 3.48 -11.78
N GLY A 140 -15.02 4.65 -11.79
CA GLY A 140 -15.57 5.89 -11.25
C GLY A 140 -16.76 6.40 -12.02
N LYS A 141 -17.72 7.01 -11.32
CA LYS A 141 -18.86 7.69 -11.93
C LYS A 141 -18.44 9.05 -12.49
N GLY A 142 -18.82 9.35 -13.71
CA GLY A 142 -18.81 10.72 -14.25
C GLY A 142 -20.09 11.47 -13.83
N SER A 143 -19.95 12.68 -13.27
CA SER A 143 -21.09 13.48 -12.77
C SER A 143 -21.18 14.87 -13.39
N GLY A 144 -20.51 15.12 -14.52
CA GLY A 144 -20.60 16.38 -15.26
C GLY A 144 -22.03 16.67 -15.74
N THR A 145 -22.47 17.92 -15.61
CA THR A 145 -23.83 18.33 -15.96
C THR A 145 -24.07 18.44 -17.48
N THR A 146 -23.01 18.56 -18.26
CA THR A 146 -23.08 18.71 -19.73
C THR A 146 -22.50 17.52 -20.49
N ALA A 147 -21.46 16.86 -19.95
CA ALA A 147 -20.85 15.67 -20.51
C ALA A 147 -20.03 14.98 -19.39
N GLY A 148 -20.60 14.03 -18.71
CA GLY A 148 -19.92 13.27 -17.63
C GLY A 148 -19.92 11.78 -17.96
N ALA A 149 -18.92 11.31 -18.73
CA ALA A 149 -18.74 9.87 -18.96
C ALA A 149 -18.15 9.20 -17.73
N GLY A 150 -18.63 7.99 -17.39
CA GLY A 150 -18.01 7.14 -16.39
C GLY A 150 -16.66 6.60 -16.86
N GLY A 151 -15.80 6.21 -15.91
CA GLY A 151 -14.56 5.51 -16.21
C GLY A 151 -14.81 4.08 -16.71
N ALA A 152 -13.81 3.47 -17.32
CA ALA A 152 -13.84 2.09 -17.78
C ALA A 152 -13.06 1.14 -16.85
N VAL A 153 -13.51 -0.10 -16.72
CA VAL A 153 -12.70 -1.23 -16.24
C VAL A 153 -12.14 -1.94 -17.47
N SER A 154 -10.81 -2.00 -17.61
CA SER A 154 -10.13 -2.69 -18.71
C SER A 154 -9.29 -3.84 -18.18
N ILE A 155 -9.52 -5.04 -18.65
CA ILE A 155 -8.78 -6.26 -18.32
C ILE A 155 -8.19 -6.80 -19.60
N SER A 156 -6.85 -6.90 -19.67
CA SER A 156 -6.15 -7.38 -20.86
C SER A 156 -5.14 -8.45 -20.48
N ALA A 157 -5.08 -9.50 -21.26
CA ALA A 157 -4.00 -10.48 -21.15
C ALA A 157 -2.73 -9.99 -21.85
N GLY A 158 -1.58 -10.47 -21.39
CA GLY A 158 -0.28 -10.13 -21.98
C GLY A 158 -0.09 -10.74 -23.37
N VAL A 159 0.62 -10.03 -24.24
CA VAL A 159 1.00 -10.53 -25.57
C VAL A 159 2.26 -11.40 -25.50
N GLY A 160 2.28 -12.53 -26.21
CA GLY A 160 3.49 -13.34 -26.37
C GLY A 160 4.29 -12.87 -27.59
N ALA A 161 5.60 -12.61 -27.42
CA ALA A 161 6.46 -12.15 -28.51
C ALA A 161 6.79 -13.25 -29.52
N LYS A 162 6.86 -14.53 -29.07
CA LYS A 162 7.20 -15.72 -29.89
C LYS A 162 6.34 -16.95 -29.55
N ALA A 163 5.34 -16.79 -28.69
CA ALA A 163 4.40 -17.84 -28.28
C ALA A 163 3.00 -17.25 -28.18
N ALA A 164 2.00 -18.06 -27.83
CA ALA A 164 0.66 -17.58 -27.57
C ALA A 164 0.67 -16.54 -26.42
N GLY A 165 -0.15 -15.50 -26.52
CA GLY A 165 -0.43 -14.57 -25.45
C GLY A 165 -1.17 -15.25 -24.29
N GLY A 166 -1.27 -14.58 -23.16
CA GLY A 166 -2.09 -15.02 -22.02
C GLY A 166 -3.58 -15.01 -22.36
N ALA A 167 -4.39 -15.58 -21.48
CA ALA A 167 -5.85 -15.56 -21.57
C ALA A 167 -6.47 -14.74 -20.42
N VAL A 168 -7.62 -14.13 -20.68
CA VAL A 168 -8.57 -13.67 -19.67
C VAL A 168 -9.65 -14.74 -19.57
N THR A 169 -9.80 -15.39 -18.40
CA THR A 169 -10.72 -16.52 -18.16
C THR A 169 -11.67 -16.18 -17.02
#